data_262ec0fd2529fb711ff962f9ac88f4b2
#
_entry.id   262ec0fd2529fb711ff962f9ac88f4b2
#
_cell.length_a   1.000
_cell.length_b   1.000
_cell.length_c   1.000
_cell.angle_alpha   90.00
_cell.angle_beta   90.00
_cell.angle_gamma   90.00
#
_symmetry.space_group_name_H-M   'P 1'
#
loop_
_entity.id
_entity.type
_entity.pdbx_description
1 polymer ?
#
loop_
_entity_poly.entity_id
_entity_poly.type
_entity_poly.pdbx_seq_one_letter_code
_entity_poly.pdbx_strand_id
1 'polypeptide(L)'
;PWVDFTARAVYDYHYQGAGNWPFNTAYAAERGLVSDVTQLHNLREAEPFIKAGIPLVASVAWQSNKLDGGIKSTNGHLMVIGGFMGNGDVIAYDPASPDNPSVRHIYNREQFEKAWIPASGGIVYVDRPAGHYTPSLPASNN
;
A
#
# COMPACT_ATOMS: atom_id res chain seq x y z
N PRO A 1 0.92 -15.82 10.16
CA PRO A 1 1.63 -15.18 11.27
C PRO A 1 0.70 -14.23 12.01
N TRP A 2 0.87 -14.18 13.32
CA TRP A 2 0.07 -13.31 14.17
C TRP A 2 0.55 -11.87 14.02
N VAL A 3 -0.36 -10.91 14.05
CA VAL A 3 -0.02 -9.49 13.87
C VAL A 3 1.06 -9.03 14.85
N ASP A 4 0.92 -9.39 16.13
CA ASP A 4 1.89 -9.03 17.17
C ASP A 4 3.29 -9.62 16.92
N PHE A 5 3.36 -10.83 16.43
CA PHE A 5 4.63 -11.48 16.08
C PHE A 5 5.30 -10.74 14.90
N THR A 6 4.53 -10.43 13.87
CA THR A 6 5.02 -9.68 12.71
C THR A 6 5.47 -8.28 13.11
N ALA A 7 4.68 -7.57 13.92
CA ALA A 7 5.03 -6.23 14.40
C ALA A 7 6.37 -6.21 15.18
N ARG A 8 6.62 -7.23 16.01
CA ARG A 8 7.90 -7.38 16.71
C ARG A 8 9.07 -7.68 15.77
N ALA A 9 8.84 -8.52 14.75
CA ALA A 9 9.86 -8.90 13.78
C ALA A 9 10.31 -7.74 12.87
N VAL A 10 9.43 -6.77 12.62
CA VAL A 10 9.71 -5.59 11.79
C VAL A 10 9.92 -4.31 12.63
N TYR A 11 10.02 -4.43 13.96
CA TYR A 11 10.19 -3.27 14.83
C TYR A 11 11.58 -2.65 14.67
N ASP A 12 11.60 -1.37 14.36
CA ASP A 12 12.83 -0.58 14.29
C ASP A 12 12.99 0.29 15.54
N TYR A 13 14.04 0.04 16.31
CA TYR A 13 14.31 0.75 17.55
C TYR A 13 14.72 2.21 17.34
N HIS A 14 15.32 2.56 16.20
CA HIS A 14 15.65 3.95 15.85
C HIS A 14 14.41 4.73 15.42
N TYR A 15 13.55 4.10 14.64
CA TYR A 15 12.26 4.65 14.21
C TYR A 15 11.20 4.60 15.33
N GLN A 16 11.43 3.75 16.35
CA GLN A 16 10.51 3.48 17.47
C GLN A 16 9.12 2.99 17.01
N GLY A 17 9.09 2.10 16.02
CA GLY A 17 7.84 1.61 15.47
C GLY A 17 8.00 0.49 14.45
N ALA A 18 6.85 -0.07 14.05
CA ALA A 18 6.74 -1.09 13.02
C ALA A 18 6.19 -0.45 11.73
N GLY A 19 7.01 0.20 10.95
CA GLY A 19 6.59 0.90 9.73
C GLY A 19 7.75 1.23 8.80
N ASN A 20 8.95 0.82 9.18
CA ASN A 20 10.14 1.02 8.36
C ASN A 20 10.07 0.13 7.11
N TRP A 21 10.11 0.75 5.94
CA TRP A 21 9.94 0.06 4.65
C TRP A 21 10.98 -1.05 4.40
N PRO A 22 12.31 -0.82 4.59
CA PRO A 22 13.29 -1.88 4.47
C PRO A 22 13.04 -3.09 5.37
N PHE A 23 12.60 -2.88 6.61
CA PHE A 23 12.34 -3.98 7.55
C PHE A 23 11.12 -4.79 7.14
N ASN A 24 10.07 -4.13 6.65
CA ASN A 24 8.87 -4.80 6.15
C ASN A 24 9.18 -5.66 4.92
N THR A 25 9.97 -5.14 3.97
CA THR A 25 10.37 -5.89 2.77
C THR A 25 11.29 -7.07 3.11
N ALA A 26 12.23 -6.88 4.03
CA ALA A 26 13.10 -7.96 4.51
C ALA A 26 12.29 -9.09 5.15
N TYR A 27 11.32 -8.75 5.99
CA TYR A 27 10.44 -9.75 6.60
C TYR A 27 9.57 -10.50 5.58
N ALA A 28 9.04 -9.80 4.58
CA ALA A 28 8.29 -10.44 3.49
C ALA A 28 9.18 -11.42 2.70
N ALA A 29 10.45 -11.05 2.44
CA ALA A 29 11.42 -11.91 1.80
C ALA A 29 11.73 -13.17 2.64
N GLU A 30 11.86 -13.06 3.96
CA GLU A 30 12.01 -14.22 4.86
C GLU A 30 10.80 -15.16 4.81
N ARG A 31 9.64 -14.69 4.39
CA ARG A 31 8.42 -15.50 4.18
C ARG A 31 8.32 -16.09 2.77
N GLY A 32 9.37 -16.01 1.98
CA GLY A 32 9.46 -16.60 0.64
C GLY A 32 8.87 -15.74 -0.47
N LEU A 33 8.67 -14.45 -0.22
CA LEU A 33 8.24 -13.49 -1.23
C LEU A 33 9.44 -12.75 -1.83
N VAL A 34 9.30 -12.31 -3.05
CA VAL A 34 10.10 -11.21 -3.60
C VAL A 34 9.39 -9.93 -3.23
N SER A 35 10.07 -9.08 -2.47
CA SER A 35 9.50 -7.86 -1.89
C SER A 35 10.37 -6.67 -2.24
N ASP A 36 9.76 -5.68 -2.87
CA ASP A 36 10.42 -4.45 -3.30
C ASP A 36 9.62 -3.23 -2.80
N VAL A 37 10.32 -2.16 -2.48
CA VAL A 37 9.72 -0.83 -2.37
C VAL A 37 9.94 -0.11 -3.69
N THR A 38 8.86 0.40 -4.29
CA THR A 38 8.95 1.17 -5.52
C THR A 38 8.13 2.44 -5.44
N GLN A 39 8.38 3.37 -6.35
CA GLN A 39 7.66 4.64 -6.47
C GLN A 39 6.84 4.63 -7.75
N LEU A 40 5.55 4.94 -7.62
CA LEU A 40 4.63 5.14 -8.72
C LEU A 40 4.19 6.61 -8.74
N HIS A 41 3.90 7.14 -9.92
CA HIS A 41 3.57 8.55 -10.08
C HIS A 41 2.06 8.82 -10.03
N ASN A 42 1.24 7.79 -10.25
CA ASN A 42 -0.22 7.87 -10.28
C ASN A 42 -0.85 6.48 -10.21
N LEU A 43 -2.16 6.42 -10.00
CA LEU A 43 -2.90 5.15 -9.94
C LEU A 43 -2.94 4.39 -11.27
N ARG A 44 -2.74 5.06 -12.41
CA ARG A 44 -2.66 4.37 -13.71
C ARG A 44 -1.46 3.43 -13.77
N GLU A 45 -0.35 3.78 -13.10
CA GLU A 45 0.82 2.91 -12.98
C GLU A 45 0.61 1.73 -12.02
N ALA A 46 -0.33 1.84 -11.09
CA ALA A 46 -0.72 0.74 -10.20
C ALA A 46 -1.59 -0.32 -10.89
N GLU A 47 -2.40 0.09 -11.86
CA GLU A 47 -3.36 -0.80 -12.54
C GLU A 47 -2.73 -2.06 -13.17
N PRO A 48 -1.58 -2.00 -13.86
CA PRO A 48 -0.93 -3.18 -14.41
C PRO A 48 -0.56 -4.23 -13.34
N PHE A 49 -0.13 -3.79 -12.16
CA PHE A 49 0.18 -4.71 -11.06
C PHE A 49 -1.07 -5.43 -10.57
N ILE A 50 -2.16 -4.70 -10.38
CA ILE A 50 -3.44 -5.30 -9.99
C ILE A 50 -3.95 -6.27 -11.05
N LYS A 51 -3.83 -5.95 -12.33
CA LYS A 51 -4.17 -6.86 -13.44
C LYS A 51 -3.30 -8.12 -13.46
N ALA A 52 -2.04 -8.02 -13.04
CA ALA A 52 -1.13 -9.14 -12.89
C ALA A 52 -1.37 -9.95 -11.60
N GLY A 53 -2.38 -9.60 -10.78
CA GLY A 53 -2.68 -10.28 -9.52
C GLY A 53 -1.76 -9.90 -8.37
N ILE A 54 -1.06 -8.76 -8.46
CA ILE A 54 -0.14 -8.25 -7.44
C ILE A 54 -0.83 -7.08 -6.71
N PRO A 55 -1.32 -7.28 -5.48
CA PRO A 55 -1.80 -6.18 -4.65
C PRO A 55 -0.62 -5.28 -4.24
N LEU A 56 -0.88 -4.00 -4.03
CA LEU A 56 0.12 -3.03 -3.66
C LEU A 56 -0.17 -2.46 -2.27
N VAL A 57 0.85 -2.41 -1.41
CA VAL A 57 0.71 -1.74 -0.11
C VAL A 57 1.14 -0.28 -0.27
N ALA A 58 0.17 0.63 -0.24
CA ALA A 58 0.40 2.05 -0.43
C ALA A 58 0.65 2.78 0.90
N SER A 59 1.66 3.65 0.92
CA SER A 59 1.95 4.53 2.06
C SER A 59 1.23 5.86 1.87
N VAL A 60 0.21 6.11 2.69
CA VAL A 60 -0.76 7.20 2.55
C VAL A 60 -0.80 8.11 3.77
N ALA A 61 -1.25 9.34 3.59
CA ALA A 61 -1.59 10.26 4.67
C ALA A 61 -2.64 11.27 4.18
N TRP A 62 -3.52 11.70 5.08
CA TRP A 62 -4.50 12.73 4.76
C TRP A 62 -4.93 13.50 6.01
N GLN A 63 -5.34 14.73 5.80
CA GLN A 63 -5.95 15.58 6.82
C GLN A 63 -7.48 15.38 6.86
N SER A 64 -8.11 15.92 7.88
CA SER A 64 -9.55 15.75 8.14
C SER A 64 -10.42 15.87 6.89
N ASN A 65 -11.25 14.87 6.67
CA ASN A 65 -12.28 14.83 5.63
C ASN A 65 -11.75 14.93 4.17
N LYS A 66 -10.50 14.51 3.92
CA LYS A 66 -9.92 14.49 2.57
C LYS A 66 -10.00 13.13 1.89
N LEU A 67 -10.41 12.10 2.64
CA LEU A 67 -10.67 10.76 2.11
C LEU A 67 -12.01 10.27 2.66
N ASP A 68 -13.05 10.35 1.85
CA ASP A 68 -14.39 9.92 2.22
C ASP A 68 -14.42 8.42 2.50
N GLY A 69 -15.02 8.03 3.62
CA GLY A 69 -15.05 6.64 4.07
C GLY A 69 -13.82 6.17 4.84
N GLY A 70 -12.77 6.98 4.90
CA GLY A 70 -11.58 6.70 5.70
C GLY A 70 -11.70 7.17 7.15
N ILE A 71 -10.70 6.85 7.98
CA ILE A 71 -10.55 7.46 9.30
C ILE A 71 -10.38 8.98 9.16
N LYS A 72 -10.66 9.72 10.22
CA LYS A 72 -10.74 11.19 10.17
C LYS A 72 -9.48 11.85 9.58
N SER A 73 -8.30 11.40 9.99
CA SER A 73 -7.00 11.88 9.49
C SER A 73 -5.88 10.95 9.92
N THR A 74 -4.77 10.98 9.20
CA THR A 74 -3.54 10.30 9.59
C THR A 74 -2.33 11.01 9.00
N ASN A 75 -1.23 11.02 9.75
CA ASN A 75 0.07 11.52 9.29
C ASN A 75 0.91 10.44 8.60
N GLY A 76 0.46 9.19 8.62
CA GLY A 76 1.09 8.05 7.96
C GLY A 76 0.30 6.79 8.23
N HIS A 77 -0.03 6.05 7.16
CA HIS A 77 -0.79 4.82 7.24
C HIS A 77 -0.47 3.93 6.04
N LEU A 78 -0.65 2.64 6.19
CA LEU A 78 -0.49 1.67 5.11
C LEU A 78 -1.85 1.04 4.79
N MET A 79 -2.23 1.08 3.52
CA MET A 79 -3.41 0.40 2.99
C MET A 79 -3.06 -0.46 1.79
N VAL A 80 -3.79 -1.55 1.59
CA VAL A 80 -3.59 -2.42 0.44
C VAL A 80 -4.51 -2.01 -0.69
N ILE A 81 -3.96 -1.63 -1.84
CA ILE A 81 -4.72 -1.52 -3.09
C ILE A 81 -4.90 -2.93 -3.64
N GLY A 82 -6.13 -3.42 -3.64
CA GLY A 82 -6.47 -4.78 -4.10
C GLY A 82 -7.25 -4.81 -5.41
N GLY A 83 -7.72 -3.66 -5.91
CA GLY A 83 -8.51 -3.61 -7.13
C GLY A 83 -8.94 -2.22 -7.54
N PHE A 84 -9.64 -2.17 -8.68
CA PHE A 84 -10.30 -0.98 -9.17
C PHE A 84 -11.73 -1.30 -9.59
N MET A 85 -12.65 -0.39 -9.32
CA MET A 85 -14.01 -0.45 -9.83
C MET A 85 -14.05 -0.07 -11.31
N GLY A 86 -15.14 -0.40 -12.00
CA GLY A 86 -15.31 -0.05 -13.41
C GLY A 86 -15.28 1.46 -13.72
N ASN A 87 -15.62 2.30 -12.72
CA ASN A 87 -15.49 3.76 -12.81
C ASN A 87 -14.09 4.29 -12.43
N GLY A 88 -13.16 3.39 -12.06
CA GLY A 88 -11.79 3.72 -11.69
C GLY A 88 -11.55 3.96 -10.19
N ASP A 89 -12.58 3.92 -9.36
CA ASP A 89 -12.45 4.03 -7.91
C ASP A 89 -11.63 2.88 -7.32
N VAL A 90 -10.94 3.15 -6.22
CA VAL A 90 -9.96 2.24 -5.64
C VAL A 90 -10.63 1.29 -4.66
N ILE A 91 -10.46 0.00 -4.87
CA ILE A 91 -10.77 -1.01 -3.86
C ILE A 91 -9.54 -1.16 -2.97
N ALA A 92 -9.64 -0.67 -1.75
CA ALA A 92 -8.57 -0.76 -0.77
C ALA A 92 -8.99 -1.56 0.46
N TYR A 93 -7.99 -2.11 1.13
CA TYR A 93 -8.16 -2.82 2.39
C TYR A 93 -7.40 -2.06 3.47
N ASP A 94 -8.17 -1.55 4.45
CA ASP A 94 -7.65 -0.73 5.54
C ASP A 94 -7.53 -1.55 6.83
N PRO A 95 -6.30 -1.83 7.30
CA PRO A 95 -6.09 -2.61 8.53
C PRO A 95 -6.51 -1.86 9.80
N ALA A 96 -6.77 -0.55 9.75
CA ALA A 96 -7.27 0.23 10.89
C ALA A 96 -8.79 0.13 11.05
N SER A 97 -9.48 -0.59 10.19
CA SER A 97 -10.93 -0.82 10.32
C SER A 97 -11.26 -1.62 11.59
N PRO A 98 -12.40 -1.37 12.22
CA PRO A 98 -12.72 -1.93 13.54
C PRO A 98 -12.96 -3.45 13.53
N ASP A 99 -13.29 -4.01 12.38
CA ASP A 99 -13.56 -5.44 12.21
C ASP A 99 -13.24 -5.93 10.78
N ASN A 100 -13.14 -7.24 10.61
CA ASN A 100 -12.82 -7.85 9.31
C ASN A 100 -13.82 -7.53 8.18
N PRO A 101 -15.15 -7.50 8.40
CA PRO A 101 -16.10 -7.13 7.37
C PRO A 101 -15.92 -5.70 6.84
N SER A 102 -15.44 -4.78 7.67
CA SER A 102 -15.27 -3.36 7.31
C SER A 102 -13.90 -3.01 6.74
N VAL A 103 -12.98 -3.98 6.65
CA VAL A 103 -11.63 -3.75 6.10
C VAL A 103 -11.64 -3.31 4.64
N ARG A 104 -12.60 -3.79 3.84
CA ARG A 104 -12.72 -3.47 2.42
C ARG A 104 -13.46 -2.16 2.23
N HIS A 105 -12.79 -1.19 1.62
CA HIS A 105 -13.33 0.12 1.27
C HIS A 105 -13.32 0.35 -0.23
N ILE A 106 -14.20 1.24 -0.70
CA ILE A 106 -14.15 1.79 -2.05
C ILE A 106 -13.93 3.29 -1.89
N TYR A 107 -12.77 3.76 -2.32
CA TYR A 107 -12.40 5.17 -2.24
C TYR A 107 -12.48 5.83 -3.60
N ASN A 108 -12.95 7.07 -3.62
CA ASN A 108 -12.85 7.90 -4.81
C ASN A 108 -11.40 7.97 -5.30
N ARG A 109 -11.21 7.72 -6.59
CA ARG A 109 -9.88 7.64 -7.22
C ARG A 109 -9.02 8.88 -6.97
N GLU A 110 -9.59 10.05 -7.19
CA GLU A 110 -8.88 11.32 -7.06
C GLU A 110 -8.51 11.62 -5.60
N GLN A 111 -9.41 11.35 -4.66
CA GLN A 111 -9.13 11.52 -3.24
C GLN A 111 -8.05 10.57 -2.75
N PHE A 112 -8.08 9.30 -3.18
CA PHE A 112 -7.05 8.33 -2.83
C PHE A 112 -5.68 8.72 -3.38
N GLU A 113 -5.61 9.14 -4.64
CA GLU A 113 -4.36 9.60 -5.25
C GLU A 113 -3.80 10.83 -4.53
N LYS A 114 -4.65 11.77 -4.10
CA LYS A 114 -4.27 12.92 -3.26
C LYS A 114 -3.82 12.55 -1.84
N ALA A 115 -4.30 11.42 -1.31
CA ALA A 115 -3.85 10.89 -0.03
C ALA A 115 -2.54 10.09 -0.14
N TRP A 116 -2.17 9.66 -1.33
CA TRP A 116 -1.02 8.80 -1.58
C TRP A 116 0.19 9.54 -2.14
N ILE A 117 0.03 10.22 -3.29
CA ILE A 117 1.15 10.83 -4.01
C ILE A 117 1.84 11.93 -3.18
N PRO A 118 1.13 12.93 -2.61
CA PRO A 118 1.78 13.96 -1.79
C PRO A 118 2.36 13.42 -0.48
N ALA A 119 1.79 12.35 0.06
CA ALA A 119 2.17 11.81 1.36
C ALA A 119 3.52 11.10 1.35
N SER A 120 3.75 10.26 0.34
CA SER A 120 4.94 9.41 0.27
C SER A 120 5.70 9.52 -1.06
N GLY A 121 5.24 10.35 -1.98
CA GLY A 121 5.74 10.38 -3.35
C GLY A 121 5.28 9.19 -4.19
N GLY A 122 4.20 8.51 -3.79
CA GLY A 122 3.68 7.34 -4.49
C GLY A 122 4.37 6.02 -4.13
N ILE A 123 4.91 5.92 -2.92
CA ILE A 123 5.57 4.69 -2.45
C ILE A 123 4.56 3.56 -2.27
N VAL A 124 4.95 2.39 -2.77
CA VAL A 124 4.26 1.11 -2.58
C VAL A 124 5.24 -0.02 -2.27
N TYR A 125 4.77 -1.02 -1.51
CA TYR A 125 5.39 -2.33 -1.48
C TYR A 125 4.81 -3.19 -2.60
N VAL A 126 5.68 -3.92 -3.28
CA VAL A 126 5.33 -4.91 -4.30
C VAL A 126 5.78 -6.27 -3.77
N ASP A 127 4.85 -7.02 -3.19
CA ASP A 127 5.10 -8.34 -2.62
C ASP A 127 4.51 -9.41 -3.56
N ARG A 128 5.35 -10.34 -4.03
CA ARG A 128 4.93 -11.37 -4.98
C ARG A 128 5.70 -12.67 -4.77
N PRO A 129 5.13 -13.83 -5.16
CA PRO A 129 5.89 -15.06 -5.24
C PRO A 129 7.06 -14.96 -6.24
N ALA A 130 8.14 -15.67 -5.97
CA ALA A 130 9.24 -15.78 -6.91
C ALA A 130 8.76 -16.33 -8.26
N GLY A 131 9.24 -15.77 -9.37
CA GLY A 131 8.84 -16.15 -10.73
C GLY A 131 7.48 -15.59 -11.19
N HIS A 132 6.73 -14.90 -10.34
CA HIS A 132 5.52 -14.23 -10.78
C HIS A 132 5.85 -13.05 -11.73
N TYR A 133 5.11 -12.95 -12.83
CA TYR A 133 5.28 -11.84 -13.78
C TYR A 133 5.06 -10.49 -13.10
N THR A 134 5.99 -9.59 -13.31
CA THR A 134 5.91 -8.22 -12.79
C THR A 134 5.87 -7.24 -13.97
N PRO A 135 4.87 -6.37 -14.03
CA PRO A 135 4.80 -5.32 -15.05
C PRO A 135 6.03 -4.42 -15.02
N SER A 136 6.53 -4.04 -16.19
CA SER A 136 7.54 -3.00 -16.30
C SER A 136 6.92 -1.64 -16.06
N LEU A 137 7.55 -0.83 -15.23
CA LEU A 137 7.20 0.58 -15.13
C LEU A 137 7.63 1.30 -16.42
N PRO A 138 6.87 2.31 -16.89
CA PRO A 138 7.36 3.19 -17.94
C PRO A 138 8.72 3.74 -17.51
N ALA A 139 9.69 3.77 -18.42
CA ALA A 139 10.97 4.41 -18.15
C ALA A 139 10.68 5.87 -17.71
N SER A 140 11.19 6.26 -16.56
CA SER A 140 11.14 7.67 -16.14
C SER A 140 11.89 8.48 -17.20
N ASN A 141 11.17 9.26 -17.98
CA ASN A 141 11.81 10.28 -18.80
C ASN A 141 12.40 11.32 -17.83
N ASN A 142 13.69 11.15 -17.55
CA ASN A 142 14.50 12.20 -16.91
C ASN A 142 14.63 13.39 -17.85
#